data_da55b8094c7b29d2fd8c4e3b2d57a940
#
_entry.id   da55b8094c7b29d2fd8c4e3b2d57a940
#
_cell.length_a   1.000
_cell.length_b   1.000
_cell.length_c   1.000
_cell.angle_alpha   90.00
_cell.angle_beta   90.00
_cell.angle_gamma   90.00
#
_symmetry.space_group_name_H-M   'P 1'
#
loop_
_entity.id
_entity.type
_entity.pdbx_description
1 polymer ?
#
loop_
_entity_poly.entity_id
_entity_poly.type
_entity_poly.pdbx_seq_one_letter_code
_entity_poly.pdbx_strand_id
1 'polypeptide(L)'
;HPDNEGVQEPTLDDLLQRAARAKVVGIGETGLDYYRLGERSVADMEWQRTRYRTHIEAARRTDLPLVIHTRSASDDTLAILREAGGFKGDSASRPVARGVFHCFTETAEVARAALDLGFYIAFSGIITFKSAADLRAVVGFVPLDRLLIETDSPYLAPVPHRGKTNSPAYVPWVAKQVAEL
;
A
#
# COMPACT_ATOMS: atom_id res chain seq x y z
N HIS A 1 3.74 -10.10 3.08
CA HIS A 1 4.41 -8.85 3.44
C HIS A 1 5.78 -8.77 2.75
N PRO A 2 6.22 -7.60 2.25
CA PRO A 2 7.46 -7.49 1.47
C PRO A 2 8.73 -7.90 2.23
N ASP A 3 8.82 -7.75 3.54
CA ASP A 3 9.98 -8.10 4.35
C ASP A 3 10.07 -9.59 4.75
N ASN A 4 9.14 -10.43 4.31
CA ASN A 4 9.20 -11.88 4.53
C ASN A 4 10.34 -12.48 3.70
N GLU A 5 11.50 -12.63 4.34
CA GLU A 5 12.69 -13.27 3.76
C GLU A 5 12.68 -14.79 3.96
N GLY A 6 13.32 -15.53 3.07
CA GLY A 6 13.46 -16.99 3.19
C GLY A 6 12.18 -17.79 2.86
N VAL A 7 11.13 -17.13 2.39
CA VAL A 7 9.96 -17.81 1.84
C VAL A 7 10.19 -18.16 0.37
N GLN A 8 9.49 -19.18 -0.13
CA GLN A 8 9.51 -19.47 -1.55
C GLN A 8 8.93 -18.27 -2.33
N GLU A 9 9.73 -17.73 -3.26
CA GLU A 9 9.27 -16.63 -4.10
C GLU A 9 8.10 -17.09 -4.99
N PRO A 10 7.02 -16.30 -5.03
CA PRO A 10 5.89 -16.63 -5.89
C PRO A 10 6.27 -16.43 -7.37
N THR A 11 5.98 -17.42 -8.19
CA THR A 11 6.05 -17.25 -9.64
C THR A 11 4.81 -16.50 -10.15
N LEU A 12 4.92 -15.93 -11.35
CA LEU A 12 3.77 -15.29 -11.97
C LEU A 12 2.61 -16.27 -12.17
N ASP A 13 2.91 -17.51 -12.59
CA ASP A 13 1.88 -18.55 -12.81
C ASP A 13 1.18 -18.94 -11.51
N ASP A 14 1.90 -19.07 -10.39
CA ASP A 14 1.31 -19.30 -9.07
C ASP A 14 0.33 -18.18 -8.69
N LEU A 15 0.71 -16.93 -8.93
CA LEU A 15 -0.14 -15.78 -8.63
C LEU A 15 -1.39 -15.76 -9.52
N LEU A 16 -1.25 -16.03 -10.82
CA LEU A 16 -2.38 -16.08 -11.74
C LEU A 16 -3.36 -17.20 -11.37
N GLN A 17 -2.83 -18.39 -11.04
CA GLN A 17 -3.65 -19.52 -10.61
C GLN A 17 -4.42 -19.22 -9.31
N ARG A 18 -3.77 -18.55 -8.34
CA ARG A 18 -4.43 -18.16 -7.09
C ARG A 18 -5.45 -17.06 -7.32
N ALA A 19 -5.13 -16.09 -8.15
CA ALA A 19 -6.00 -14.97 -8.49
C ALA A 19 -7.30 -15.42 -9.19
N ALA A 20 -7.25 -16.52 -9.94
CA ALA A 20 -8.43 -17.08 -10.62
C ALA A 20 -9.44 -17.76 -9.67
N ARG A 21 -9.12 -17.92 -8.38
CA ARG A 21 -10.05 -18.52 -7.41
C ARG A 21 -11.22 -17.61 -7.12
N ALA A 22 -12.40 -18.19 -6.95
CA ALA A 22 -13.58 -17.45 -6.53
C ALA A 22 -13.31 -16.68 -5.21
N LYS A 23 -13.83 -15.43 -5.13
CA LYS A 23 -13.68 -14.52 -3.98
C LYS A 23 -12.28 -13.91 -3.80
N VAL A 24 -11.32 -14.12 -4.68
CA VAL A 24 -10.09 -13.34 -4.70
C VAL A 24 -10.40 -11.98 -5.34
N VAL A 25 -10.19 -10.89 -4.60
CA VAL A 25 -10.57 -9.53 -4.98
C VAL A 25 -9.37 -8.57 -5.07
N GLY A 26 -8.18 -9.05 -4.76
CA GLY A 26 -6.96 -8.24 -4.79
C GLY A 26 -5.70 -9.09 -4.61
N ILE A 27 -4.56 -8.50 -4.90
CA ILE A 27 -3.23 -9.08 -4.75
C ILE A 27 -2.45 -8.28 -3.72
N GLY A 28 -2.04 -8.91 -2.65
CA GLY A 28 -1.31 -8.28 -1.54
C GLY A 28 -1.12 -9.24 -0.36
N GLU A 29 -0.46 -8.78 0.65
CA GLU A 29 0.22 -7.50 0.78
C GLU A 29 1.55 -7.55 0.02
N THR A 30 1.84 -6.54 -0.80
CA THR A 30 3.02 -6.46 -1.65
C THR A 30 3.66 -5.06 -1.57
N GLY A 31 4.82 -4.87 -2.16
CA GLY A 31 5.52 -3.59 -2.14
C GLY A 31 6.93 -3.72 -1.60
N LEU A 32 7.41 -2.69 -0.88
CA LEU A 32 8.78 -2.62 -0.40
C LEU A 32 8.85 -2.15 1.06
N ASP A 33 9.74 -2.76 1.85
CA ASP A 33 10.04 -2.34 3.22
C ASP A 33 11.56 -2.32 3.44
N TYR A 34 12.12 -1.12 3.62
CA TYR A 34 13.55 -0.92 3.88
C TYR A 34 13.81 -0.45 5.32
N TYR A 35 12.81 -0.59 6.20
CA TYR A 35 12.94 -0.10 7.58
C TYR A 35 13.89 -0.95 8.42
N ARG A 36 13.94 -2.27 8.20
CA ARG A 36 14.73 -3.21 8.99
C ARG A 36 15.85 -3.86 8.17
N LEU A 37 16.74 -3.05 7.63
CA LEU A 37 17.82 -3.56 6.79
C LEU A 37 18.90 -4.33 7.60
N GLY A 38 19.08 -4.02 8.90
CA GLY A 38 20.18 -4.57 9.69
C GLY A 38 21.52 -4.11 9.12
N GLU A 39 22.39 -5.07 8.76
CA GLU A 39 23.68 -4.80 8.11
C GLU A 39 23.57 -4.65 6.57
N ARG A 40 22.39 -4.84 5.99
CA ARG A 40 22.15 -4.78 4.55
C ARG A 40 22.01 -3.33 4.06
N SER A 41 22.31 -3.12 2.82
CA SER A 41 22.05 -1.87 2.10
C SER A 41 20.73 -1.96 1.31
N VAL A 42 20.24 -0.83 0.81
CA VAL A 42 19.10 -0.80 -0.13
C VAL A 42 19.40 -1.61 -1.39
N ALA A 43 20.65 -1.66 -1.85
CA ALA A 43 21.05 -2.46 -3.01
C ALA A 43 20.77 -3.96 -2.81
N ASP A 44 20.91 -4.46 -1.59
CA ASP A 44 20.67 -5.87 -1.26
C ASP A 44 19.19 -6.26 -1.29
N MET A 45 18.28 -5.28 -1.45
CA MET A 45 16.82 -5.51 -1.48
C MET A 45 16.26 -5.80 -2.88
N GLU A 46 17.09 -6.21 -3.85
CA GLU A 46 16.61 -6.53 -5.20
C GLU A 46 15.58 -7.67 -5.20
N TRP A 47 15.66 -8.59 -4.26
CA TRP A 47 14.66 -9.64 -4.11
C TRP A 47 13.26 -9.10 -3.79
N GLN A 48 13.12 -8.04 -2.97
CA GLN A 48 11.83 -7.37 -2.74
C GLN A 48 11.34 -6.69 -4.02
N ARG A 49 12.22 -5.97 -4.73
CA ARG A 49 11.88 -5.28 -5.99
C ARG A 49 11.44 -6.27 -7.06
N THR A 50 12.13 -7.40 -7.20
CA THR A 50 11.75 -8.47 -8.12
C THR A 50 10.39 -9.07 -7.77
N ARG A 51 10.16 -9.39 -6.50
CA ARG A 51 8.87 -9.87 -5.99
C ARG A 51 7.76 -8.87 -6.30
N TYR A 52 7.99 -7.59 -6.04
CA TYR A 52 7.02 -6.54 -6.29
C TYR A 52 6.65 -6.43 -7.77
N ARG A 53 7.62 -6.45 -8.68
CA ARG A 53 7.39 -6.48 -10.14
C ARG A 53 6.55 -7.69 -10.56
N THR A 54 6.79 -8.85 -9.97
CA THR A 54 6.00 -10.07 -10.24
C THR A 54 4.53 -9.90 -9.82
N HIS A 55 4.27 -9.29 -8.66
CA HIS A 55 2.91 -9.00 -8.20
C HIS A 55 2.21 -7.95 -9.07
N ILE A 56 2.92 -6.91 -9.49
CA ILE A 56 2.38 -5.90 -10.41
C ILE A 56 1.97 -6.53 -11.73
N GLU A 57 2.81 -7.39 -12.32
CA GLU A 57 2.48 -8.09 -13.56
C GLU A 57 1.26 -9.01 -13.41
N ALA A 58 1.15 -9.72 -12.29
CA ALA A 58 -0.03 -10.52 -11.98
C ALA A 58 -1.29 -9.66 -11.87
N ALA A 59 -1.22 -8.53 -11.15
CA ALA A 59 -2.32 -7.59 -11.01
C ALA A 59 -2.80 -7.04 -12.37
N ARG A 60 -1.86 -6.70 -13.25
CA ARG A 60 -2.17 -6.22 -14.60
C ARG A 60 -2.86 -7.27 -15.47
N ARG A 61 -2.43 -8.54 -15.38
CA ARG A 61 -3.02 -9.64 -16.16
C ARG A 61 -4.40 -10.07 -15.68
N THR A 62 -4.66 -9.91 -14.39
CA THR A 62 -5.91 -10.33 -13.74
C THR A 62 -6.91 -9.21 -13.57
N ASP A 63 -6.50 -7.96 -13.81
CA ASP A 63 -7.25 -6.75 -13.50
C ASP A 63 -7.64 -6.63 -12.00
N LEU A 64 -6.89 -7.30 -11.11
CA LEU A 64 -7.09 -7.21 -9.68
C LEU A 64 -6.28 -6.06 -9.07
N PRO A 65 -6.81 -5.33 -8.08
CA PRO A 65 -6.08 -4.27 -7.41
C PRO A 65 -4.94 -4.80 -6.55
N LEU A 66 -3.87 -3.99 -6.42
CA LEU A 66 -2.77 -4.22 -5.50
C LEU A 66 -3.10 -3.64 -4.11
N VAL A 67 -2.72 -4.35 -3.06
CA VAL A 67 -2.61 -3.81 -1.69
C VAL A 67 -1.13 -3.56 -1.42
N ILE A 68 -0.73 -2.28 -1.48
CA ILE A 68 0.68 -1.86 -1.50
C ILE A 68 1.10 -1.40 -0.11
N HIS A 69 2.15 -2.03 0.39
CA HIS A 69 2.94 -1.60 1.52
C HIS A 69 4.16 -0.82 1.04
N THR A 70 4.46 0.30 1.67
CA THR A 70 5.74 1.00 1.50
C THR A 70 6.20 1.54 2.85
N ARG A 71 7.47 1.31 3.17
CA ARG A 71 8.08 1.80 4.40
C ARG A 71 9.56 2.08 4.17
N SER A 72 9.97 3.33 4.30
CA SER A 72 11.33 3.78 3.98
C SER A 72 11.79 3.39 2.55
N ALA A 73 10.85 3.22 1.61
CA ALA A 73 11.07 2.68 0.28
C ALA A 73 10.22 3.38 -0.80
N SER A 74 9.70 4.58 -0.53
CA SER A 74 8.71 5.24 -1.38
C SER A 74 9.24 5.55 -2.78
N ASP A 75 10.50 5.95 -2.91
CA ASP A 75 11.10 6.28 -4.20
C ASP A 75 11.13 5.07 -5.13
N ASP A 76 11.64 3.93 -4.65
CA ASP A 76 11.67 2.68 -5.42
C ASP A 76 10.26 2.15 -5.68
N THR A 77 9.36 2.25 -4.70
CA THR A 77 7.95 1.84 -4.85
C THR A 77 7.29 2.60 -6.00
N LEU A 78 7.42 3.92 -6.03
CA LEU A 78 6.86 4.77 -7.08
C LEU A 78 7.57 4.59 -8.43
N ALA A 79 8.90 4.41 -8.43
CA ALA A 79 9.67 4.15 -9.65
C ALA A 79 9.21 2.87 -10.35
N ILE A 80 9.08 1.78 -9.61
CA ILE A 80 8.63 0.48 -10.15
C ILE A 80 7.18 0.55 -10.66
N LEU A 81 6.29 1.27 -9.99
CA LEU A 81 4.94 1.49 -10.48
C LEU A 81 4.90 2.27 -11.80
N ARG A 82 5.77 3.29 -11.93
CA ARG A 82 5.91 4.06 -13.18
C ARG A 82 6.48 3.20 -14.32
N GLU A 83 7.51 2.40 -14.06
CA GLU A 83 8.06 1.43 -15.02
C GLU A 83 6.98 0.49 -15.57
N ALA A 84 6.09 0.07 -14.71
CA ALA A 84 4.99 -0.84 -15.07
C ALA A 84 3.85 -0.16 -15.88
N GLY A 85 3.94 1.15 -16.16
CA GLY A 85 2.94 1.88 -16.94
C GLY A 85 1.77 2.40 -16.11
N GLY A 86 2.03 2.83 -14.87
CA GLY A 86 1.06 3.48 -13.98
C GLY A 86 0.69 4.91 -14.39
N PHE A 87 0.38 5.18 -15.67
CA PHE A 87 -0.07 6.50 -16.13
C PHE A 87 -1.40 6.42 -16.86
N LYS A 88 -2.35 7.25 -16.45
CA LYS A 88 -3.48 7.62 -17.31
C LYS A 88 -2.93 8.36 -18.52
N GLY A 89 -2.75 7.68 -19.64
CA GLY A 89 -2.41 8.38 -20.90
C GLY A 89 -1.50 7.62 -21.85
N ASP A 90 -0.76 6.65 -21.41
CA ASP A 90 0.16 5.92 -22.28
C ASP A 90 -0.39 4.53 -22.63
N SER A 91 -1.00 4.50 -23.79
CA SER A 91 -1.47 3.34 -24.56
C SER A 91 -2.76 2.64 -24.13
N ALA A 92 -3.74 2.75 -25.01
CA ALA A 92 -5.00 1.98 -25.02
C ALA A 92 -4.83 0.44 -25.13
N SER A 93 -3.61 -0.08 -24.96
CA SER A 93 -3.28 -1.49 -25.20
C SER A 93 -2.70 -2.25 -23.99
N ARG A 94 -2.41 -1.60 -22.86
CA ARG A 94 -1.93 -2.31 -21.66
C ARG A 94 -2.76 -1.96 -20.43
N PRO A 95 -3.27 -2.95 -19.66
CA PRO A 95 -3.92 -2.69 -18.39
C PRO A 95 -2.96 -1.99 -17.43
N VAL A 96 -3.39 -0.88 -16.86
CA VAL A 96 -2.62 -0.12 -15.85
C VAL A 96 -2.79 -0.79 -14.50
N ALA A 97 -1.71 -0.94 -13.73
CA ALA A 97 -1.81 -1.40 -12.36
C ALA A 97 -2.65 -0.41 -11.53
N ARG A 98 -3.57 -0.92 -10.72
CA ARG A 98 -4.41 -0.14 -9.82
C ARG A 98 -4.38 -0.74 -8.43
N GLY A 99 -4.74 0.01 -7.42
CA GLY A 99 -4.73 -0.49 -6.05
C GLY A 99 -4.75 0.60 -5.00
N VAL A 100 -4.27 0.26 -3.83
CA VAL A 100 -4.26 1.11 -2.66
C VAL A 100 -2.88 1.10 -2.01
N PHE A 101 -2.38 2.27 -1.65
CA PHE A 101 -1.33 2.39 -0.65
C PHE A 101 -1.97 2.21 0.71
N HIS A 102 -1.84 1.00 1.26
CA HIS A 102 -2.46 0.66 2.53
C HIS A 102 -1.66 1.20 3.70
N CYS A 103 -2.31 1.42 4.83
CA CYS A 103 -1.73 1.94 6.06
C CYS A 103 -0.73 3.09 5.81
N PHE A 104 -1.17 4.08 5.03
CA PHE A 104 -0.32 5.15 4.52
C PHE A 104 0.31 5.96 5.67
N THR A 105 1.64 6.04 5.67
CA THR A 105 2.44 6.77 6.67
C THR A 105 3.54 7.63 6.06
N GLU A 106 3.52 7.79 4.75
CA GLU A 106 4.53 8.51 3.97
C GLU A 106 4.23 10.02 3.87
N THR A 107 5.02 10.74 3.09
CA THR A 107 4.91 12.19 2.95
C THR A 107 3.78 12.63 2.02
N ALA A 108 3.48 13.93 2.03
CA ALA A 108 2.51 14.55 1.12
C ALA A 108 2.92 14.39 -0.35
N GLU A 109 4.22 14.45 -0.65
CA GLU A 109 4.76 14.27 -2.01
C GLU A 109 4.50 12.84 -2.50
N VAL A 110 4.70 11.84 -1.65
CA VAL A 110 4.42 10.44 -1.97
C VAL A 110 2.92 10.23 -2.19
N ALA A 111 2.06 10.82 -1.36
CA ALA A 111 0.62 10.75 -1.53
C ALA A 111 0.16 11.34 -2.87
N ARG A 112 0.68 12.54 -3.24
CA ARG A 112 0.38 13.17 -4.54
C ARG A 112 0.82 12.28 -5.70
N ALA A 113 2.05 11.76 -5.64
CA ALA A 113 2.57 10.87 -6.68
C ALA A 113 1.73 9.58 -6.83
N ALA A 114 1.27 8.99 -5.72
CA ALA A 114 0.38 7.84 -5.74
C ALA A 114 -0.99 8.17 -6.36
N LEU A 115 -1.57 9.33 -6.02
CA LEU A 115 -2.82 9.83 -6.60
C LEU A 115 -2.69 10.10 -8.10
N ASP A 116 -1.58 10.71 -8.54
CA ASP A 116 -1.29 10.96 -9.96
C ASP A 116 -1.20 9.66 -10.76
N LEU A 117 -0.71 8.58 -10.13
CA LEU A 117 -0.72 7.22 -10.70
C LEU A 117 -2.10 6.54 -10.64
N GLY A 118 -3.11 7.19 -10.04
CA GLY A 118 -4.48 6.70 -9.95
C GLY A 118 -4.76 5.75 -8.79
N PHE A 119 -3.86 5.65 -7.83
CA PHE A 119 -4.03 4.80 -6.65
C PHE A 119 -4.93 5.44 -5.59
N TYR A 120 -5.48 4.60 -4.73
CA TYR A 120 -6.16 4.99 -3.50
C TYR A 120 -5.15 5.13 -2.36
N ILE A 121 -5.50 5.94 -1.37
CA ILE A 121 -4.75 6.09 -0.12
C ILE A 121 -5.63 5.61 1.03
N ALA A 122 -5.14 4.64 1.81
CA ALA A 122 -5.85 4.13 2.98
C ALA A 122 -5.21 4.60 4.28
N PHE A 123 -6.02 5.12 5.17
CA PHE A 123 -5.60 5.63 6.48
C PHE A 123 -6.05 4.70 7.59
N SER A 124 -5.14 4.42 8.52
CA SER A 124 -5.36 3.58 9.68
C SER A 124 -5.41 4.39 10.99
N GLY A 125 -5.48 3.71 12.12
CA GLY A 125 -5.57 4.33 13.45
C GLY A 125 -4.48 5.36 13.79
N ILE A 126 -3.35 5.33 13.08
CA ILE A 126 -2.22 6.24 13.31
C ILE A 126 -2.60 7.71 13.12
N ILE A 127 -3.57 8.05 12.27
CA ILE A 127 -4.00 9.45 12.07
C ILE A 127 -4.59 10.08 13.34
N THR A 128 -5.02 9.26 14.31
CA THR A 128 -5.54 9.72 15.60
C THR A 128 -4.42 10.07 16.61
N PHE A 129 -3.14 9.77 16.28
CA PHE A 129 -2.03 9.96 17.20
C PHE A 129 -1.61 11.43 17.24
N LYS A 130 -1.20 11.90 18.44
CA LYS A 130 -0.74 13.29 18.60
C LYS A 130 0.39 13.65 17.64
N SER A 131 1.33 12.74 17.42
CA SER A 131 2.50 12.92 16.55
C SER A 131 2.20 12.89 15.07
N ALA A 132 0.98 12.56 14.63
CA ALA A 132 0.63 12.36 13.23
C ALA A 132 0.07 13.64 12.55
N ALA A 133 0.59 14.82 12.90
CA ALA A 133 0.11 16.08 12.34
C ALA A 133 0.29 16.16 10.82
N ASP A 134 1.47 15.75 10.33
CA ASP A 134 1.77 15.77 8.90
C ASP A 134 0.88 14.79 8.12
N LEU A 135 0.61 13.63 8.71
CA LEU A 135 -0.28 12.64 8.10
C LEU A 135 -1.74 13.14 8.04
N ARG A 136 -2.21 13.87 9.07
CA ARG A 136 -3.53 14.54 9.03
C ARG A 136 -3.60 15.59 7.92
N ALA A 137 -2.51 16.33 7.68
CA ALA A 137 -2.44 17.25 6.55
C ALA A 137 -2.58 16.51 5.20
N VAL A 138 -2.06 15.28 5.09
CA VAL A 138 -2.27 14.43 3.90
C VAL A 138 -3.75 14.08 3.76
N VAL A 139 -4.43 13.65 4.83
CA VAL A 139 -5.88 13.36 4.81
C VAL A 139 -6.66 14.55 4.24
N GLY A 140 -6.33 15.78 4.65
CA GLY A 140 -7.04 16.99 4.28
C GLY A 140 -7.01 17.33 2.77
N PHE A 141 -6.07 16.77 1.98
CA PHE A 141 -6.05 17.02 0.54
C PHE A 141 -6.35 15.78 -0.33
N VAL A 142 -6.39 14.59 0.24
CA VAL A 142 -6.75 13.37 -0.53
C VAL A 142 -8.22 13.45 -0.93
N PRO A 143 -8.56 13.33 -2.22
CA PRO A 143 -9.95 13.35 -2.67
C PRO A 143 -10.77 12.22 -2.01
N LEU A 144 -12.01 12.51 -1.62
CA LEU A 144 -12.87 11.52 -0.96
C LEU A 144 -13.11 10.26 -1.80
N ASP A 145 -13.12 10.40 -3.14
CA ASP A 145 -13.24 9.28 -4.07
C ASP A 145 -11.94 8.49 -4.25
N ARG A 146 -10.87 8.87 -3.55
CA ARG A 146 -9.56 8.20 -3.53
C ARG A 146 -9.10 7.85 -2.12
N LEU A 147 -9.92 8.13 -1.11
CA LEU A 147 -9.63 7.87 0.29
C LEU A 147 -10.29 6.58 0.76
N LEU A 148 -9.54 5.74 1.46
CA LEU A 148 -10.04 4.58 2.17
C LEU A 148 -9.67 4.67 3.65
N ILE A 149 -10.40 3.94 4.49
CA ILE A 149 -10.10 3.77 5.91
C ILE A 149 -9.93 2.31 6.23
N GLU A 150 -9.04 2.02 7.15
CA GLU A 150 -8.72 0.68 7.59
C GLU A 150 -8.26 0.66 9.06
N THR A 151 -7.86 -0.48 9.57
CA THR A 151 -7.39 -0.61 10.95
C THR A 151 -5.93 -0.97 11.08
N ASP A 152 -5.37 -1.75 10.17
CA ASP A 152 -4.07 -2.41 10.27
C ASP A 152 -3.96 -3.29 11.53
N SER A 153 -5.07 -3.93 11.92
CA SER A 153 -5.11 -4.81 13.10
C SER A 153 -4.15 -5.99 12.95
N PRO A 154 -3.44 -6.36 14.02
CA PRO A 154 -3.61 -6.00 15.44
C PRO A 154 -2.84 -4.75 15.89
N TYR A 155 -2.25 -4.00 14.97
CA TYR A 155 -1.41 -2.83 15.22
C TYR A 155 -2.21 -1.53 15.20
N LEU A 156 -1.57 -0.43 15.60
CA LEU A 156 -2.03 0.96 15.40
C LEU A 156 -3.44 1.27 15.96
N ALA A 157 -3.80 0.66 17.12
CA ALA A 157 -5.09 0.94 17.75
C ALA A 157 -5.34 2.46 17.88
N PRO A 158 -6.47 2.98 17.35
CA PRO A 158 -6.77 4.40 17.36
C PRO A 158 -7.06 4.92 18.78
N VAL A 159 -7.00 6.23 18.98
CA VAL A 159 -7.54 6.86 20.20
C VAL A 159 -9.07 6.63 20.21
N PRO A 160 -9.68 6.20 21.34
CA PRO A 160 -9.11 6.13 22.71
C PRO A 160 -8.48 4.76 23.05
N HIS A 161 -8.29 3.87 22.11
CA HIS A 161 -7.85 2.49 22.35
C HIS A 161 -6.31 2.31 22.32
N ARG A 162 -5.54 3.39 22.31
CA ARG A 162 -4.07 3.34 22.32
C ARG A 162 -3.52 2.39 23.40
N GLY A 163 -2.48 1.63 23.04
CA GLY A 163 -1.84 0.67 23.97
C GLY A 163 -2.56 -0.67 24.10
N LYS A 164 -3.69 -0.85 23.43
CA LYS A 164 -4.41 -2.13 23.32
C LYS A 164 -4.15 -2.79 21.97
N THR A 165 -4.42 -4.10 21.88
CA THR A 165 -4.51 -4.78 20.59
C THR A 165 -5.62 -4.15 19.75
N ASN A 166 -5.30 -3.79 18.52
CA ASN A 166 -6.27 -3.22 17.59
C ASN A 166 -7.26 -4.29 17.10
N SER A 167 -8.42 -3.85 16.64
CA SER A 167 -9.50 -4.71 16.13
C SER A 167 -10.16 -4.03 14.93
N PRO A 168 -10.63 -4.78 13.92
CA PRO A 168 -11.45 -4.22 12.83
C PRO A 168 -12.67 -3.43 13.33
N ALA A 169 -13.18 -3.75 14.52
CA ALA A 169 -14.28 -3.02 15.17
C ALA A 169 -13.91 -1.57 15.52
N TYR A 170 -12.64 -1.19 15.46
CA TYR A 170 -12.19 0.18 15.77
C TYR A 170 -12.11 1.10 14.54
N VAL A 171 -12.41 0.61 13.34
CA VAL A 171 -12.45 1.45 12.13
C VAL A 171 -13.36 2.69 12.25
N PRO A 172 -14.48 2.69 13.02
CA PRO A 172 -15.27 3.91 13.19
C PRO A 172 -14.51 5.08 13.82
N TRP A 173 -13.49 4.82 14.63
CA TRP A 173 -12.63 5.88 15.21
C TRP A 173 -11.73 6.52 14.16
N VAL A 174 -11.28 5.74 13.16
CA VAL A 174 -10.55 6.27 12.00
C VAL A 174 -11.47 7.12 11.14
N ALA A 175 -12.68 6.61 10.85
CA ALA A 175 -13.69 7.36 10.10
C ALA A 175 -14.04 8.69 10.77
N LYS A 176 -14.22 8.69 12.10
CA LYS A 176 -14.48 9.90 12.87
C LYS A 176 -13.35 10.92 12.71
N GLN A 177 -12.09 10.48 12.85
CA GLN A 177 -10.94 11.38 12.71
C GLN A 177 -10.86 11.96 11.29
N VAL A 178 -11.14 11.17 10.25
CA VAL A 178 -11.16 11.66 8.85
C VAL A 178 -12.27 12.72 8.68
N ALA A 179 -13.44 12.49 9.28
CA ALA A 179 -14.57 13.42 9.16
C ALA A 179 -14.35 14.76 9.93
N GLU A 180 -13.39 14.81 10.85
CA GLU A 180 -13.01 16.02 11.60
C GLU A 180 -11.93 16.84 10.88
N LEU A 181 -11.35 16.33 9.79
CA LEU A 181 -10.26 16.97 9.03
C LEU A 181 -10.75 17.58 7.71
#